data_aeebfcd93170e3a088e10e22a6c01d81
#
_entry.id   aeebfcd93170e3a088e10e22a6c01d81
#
_cell.length_a   1.000
_cell.length_b   1.000
_cell.length_c   1.000
_cell.angle_alpha   90.00
_cell.angle_beta   90.00
_cell.angle_gamma   90.00
#
_symmetry.space_group_name_H-M   'P 1'
#
loop_
_entity.id
_entity.type
_entity.pdbx_description
1 polymer ?
#
loop_
_entity_poly.entity_id
_entity_poly.type
_entity_poly.pdbx_seq_one_letter_code
_entity_poly.pdbx_strand_id
1 'polypeptide(L)'
;HGMLCFADSYTVETWKDGKCNTYDIAVSKGDSPFKILKHSTDDKAGHGTRISTFVLRHLPDATAMTDILSARFLYDPKFVVKINGKRIDLSQHKGVVFSKEFITPTKAKLLMTVVDSEKTAAKSQQHGIAFWVSGRLVGQPSWTYGKITFLDGRFKAAKRYTVIIKSDDLIDDVLPDWSGFIDSAQMESVYHCVKAEVDQFIKSVMQSHLSEIRLDVIKDVRDELETLNVTGQRNISAFIEKVTDDNPVITPDYLHSAVEAMISIEKAKKGELLLSQLGQMTPD
;
A
#
# COMPACT_ATOMS: atom_id res chain seq x y z
N HIS A 1 29.66 0.56 5.89
CA HIS A 1 30.01 -0.59 6.76
C HIS A 1 29.17 -1.84 6.49
N GLY A 2 28.05 -1.76 5.76
CA GLY A 2 27.21 -2.92 5.43
C GLY A 2 27.93 -4.07 4.74
N MET A 3 29.02 -3.81 4.00
CA MET A 3 29.80 -4.86 3.35
C MET A 3 30.48 -5.83 4.33
N LEU A 4 30.74 -5.38 5.57
CA LEU A 4 31.32 -6.23 6.61
C LEU A 4 30.35 -7.32 7.13
N CYS A 5 29.08 -7.26 6.78
CA CYS A 5 28.14 -8.37 6.99
C CYS A 5 28.44 -9.56 6.07
N PHE A 6 29.09 -9.34 4.93
CA PHE A 6 29.35 -10.35 3.90
C PHE A 6 30.80 -10.88 3.92
N ALA A 7 31.74 -10.08 4.38
CA ALA A 7 33.14 -10.40 4.42
C ALA A 7 33.89 -9.62 5.52
N ASP A 8 35.12 -9.98 5.79
CA ASP A 8 35.97 -9.31 6.81
C ASP A 8 36.73 -8.11 6.23
N SER A 9 36.69 -7.94 4.92
CA SER A 9 37.26 -6.80 4.20
C SER A 9 36.49 -6.47 2.92
N TYR A 10 36.63 -5.23 2.46
CA TYR A 10 36.10 -4.78 1.19
C TYR A 10 36.96 -3.65 0.63
N THR A 11 36.87 -3.43 -0.69
CA THR A 11 37.57 -2.34 -1.39
C THR A 11 36.56 -1.28 -1.82
N VAL A 12 36.91 -0.03 -1.62
CA VAL A 12 36.18 1.15 -2.13
C VAL A 12 37.08 1.86 -3.13
N GLU A 13 36.60 1.98 -4.36
CA GLU A 13 37.17 2.87 -5.38
C GLU A 13 36.20 4.05 -5.56
N THR A 14 36.67 5.26 -5.42
CA THR A 14 35.86 6.46 -5.71
C THR A 14 36.66 7.39 -6.61
N TRP A 15 36.04 7.86 -7.70
CA TRP A 15 36.71 8.70 -8.68
C TRP A 15 35.86 9.88 -9.11
N LYS A 16 36.53 11.01 -9.25
CA LYS A 16 35.98 12.27 -9.69
C LYS A 16 37.14 13.20 -10.13
N ASP A 17 36.89 14.10 -11.07
CA ASP A 17 37.84 15.10 -11.53
C ASP A 17 39.18 14.53 -11.94
N GLY A 18 39.17 13.40 -12.66
CA GLY A 18 40.35 12.72 -13.19
C GLY A 18 41.15 11.90 -12.20
N LYS A 19 40.77 11.82 -10.92
CA LYS A 19 41.44 11.05 -9.87
C LYS A 19 40.57 9.97 -9.31
N CYS A 20 41.17 8.81 -9.00
CA CYS A 20 40.56 7.67 -8.33
C CYS A 20 41.30 7.35 -7.04
N ASN A 21 40.58 7.38 -5.93
CA ASN A 21 41.11 6.90 -4.65
C ASN A 21 40.59 5.49 -4.39
N THR A 22 41.50 4.58 -4.07
CA THR A 22 41.19 3.17 -3.73
C THR A 22 41.56 2.92 -2.28
N TYR A 23 40.62 2.40 -1.50
CA TYR A 23 40.80 2.04 -0.09
C TYR A 23 40.48 0.58 0.13
N ASP A 24 41.40 -0.16 0.72
CA ASP A 24 41.13 -1.51 1.26
C ASP A 24 40.81 -1.37 2.75
N ILE A 25 39.62 -1.79 3.13
CA ILE A 25 39.05 -1.62 4.46
C ILE A 25 38.79 -3.00 5.07
N ALA A 26 39.20 -3.21 6.33
CA ALA A 26 38.96 -4.46 7.05
C ALA A 26 38.42 -4.23 8.45
N VAL A 27 37.80 -5.27 9.02
CA VAL A 27 37.37 -5.30 10.43
C VAL A 27 38.57 -5.08 11.33
N SER A 28 38.41 -4.31 12.38
CA SER A 28 39.41 -4.10 13.44
C SER A 28 38.81 -4.57 14.78
N LYS A 29 39.68 -5.15 15.62
CA LYS A 29 39.36 -5.53 17.01
C LYS A 29 39.68 -4.43 18.03
N GLY A 30 40.14 -3.25 17.58
CA GLY A 30 40.46 -2.12 18.45
C GLY A 30 39.27 -1.19 18.69
N ASP A 31 39.53 0.02 19.20
CA ASP A 31 38.54 1.06 19.50
C ASP A 31 37.78 1.50 18.26
N SER A 32 38.35 1.36 17.07
CA SER A 32 37.65 1.58 15.79
C SER A 32 37.20 0.23 15.21
N PRO A 33 35.93 0.11 14.76
CA PRO A 33 35.37 -1.14 14.24
C PRO A 33 36.00 -1.55 12.89
N PHE A 34 36.75 -0.68 12.26
CA PHE A 34 37.40 -0.93 10.97
C PHE A 34 38.73 -0.17 10.89
N LYS A 35 39.60 -0.63 9.99
CA LYS A 35 40.86 0.01 9.65
C LYS A 35 41.08 0.03 8.15
N ILE A 36 41.75 1.07 7.66
CA ILE A 36 42.24 1.15 6.29
C ILE A 36 43.56 0.40 6.21
N LEU A 37 43.59 -0.67 5.39
CA LEU A 37 44.79 -1.48 5.17
C LEU A 37 45.67 -0.86 4.11
N LYS A 38 45.07 -0.27 3.06
CA LYS A 38 45.80 0.30 1.93
C LYS A 38 45.02 1.49 1.38
N HIS A 39 45.71 2.50 0.90
CA HIS A 39 45.19 3.61 0.14
C HIS A 39 46.11 3.85 -1.07
N SER A 40 45.53 4.02 -2.25
CA SER A 40 46.25 4.47 -3.45
C SER A 40 45.41 5.50 -4.20
N THR A 41 46.09 6.33 -5.01
CA THR A 41 45.48 7.30 -5.88
C THR A 41 46.02 7.12 -7.29
N ASP A 42 45.13 6.95 -8.26
CA ASP A 42 45.42 6.71 -9.67
C ASP A 42 44.60 7.69 -10.54
N ASP A 43 45.00 7.82 -11.82
CA ASP A 43 44.24 8.62 -12.78
C ASP A 43 43.06 7.79 -13.35
N LYS A 44 41.84 8.37 -13.35
CA LYS A 44 40.66 7.73 -13.90
C LYS A 44 39.64 8.75 -14.34
N ALA A 45 39.25 8.69 -15.62
CA ALA A 45 38.26 9.58 -16.17
C ALA A 45 36.84 9.30 -15.68
N GLY A 46 35.99 10.34 -15.71
CA GLY A 46 34.60 10.27 -15.30
C GLY A 46 34.41 10.44 -13.78
N HIS A 47 33.31 9.92 -13.27
CA HIS A 47 32.99 9.98 -11.83
C HIS A 47 32.23 8.72 -11.42
N GLY A 48 32.34 8.35 -10.18
CA GLY A 48 31.61 7.20 -9.63
C GLY A 48 32.23 6.63 -8.36
N THR A 49 31.57 5.61 -7.85
CA THR A 49 32.04 4.81 -6.72
C THR A 49 31.78 3.33 -7.02
N ARG A 50 32.78 2.49 -6.74
CA ARG A 50 32.65 1.03 -6.75
C ARG A 50 32.95 0.51 -5.37
N ILE A 51 32.10 -0.36 -4.86
CA ILE A 51 32.35 -1.12 -3.63
C ILE A 51 32.38 -2.58 -4.03
N SER A 52 33.46 -3.28 -3.68
CA SER A 52 33.65 -4.68 -4.02
C SER A 52 34.14 -5.49 -2.84
N THR A 53 33.67 -6.72 -2.73
CA THR A 53 34.16 -7.68 -1.72
C THR A 53 34.05 -9.10 -2.25
N PHE A 54 34.88 -9.98 -1.71
CA PHE A 54 34.72 -11.42 -1.91
C PHE A 54 33.77 -11.94 -0.81
N VAL A 55 32.57 -12.34 -1.20
CA VAL A 55 31.52 -12.74 -0.23
C VAL A 55 31.90 -14.10 0.40
N LEU A 56 32.03 -14.10 1.70
CA LEU A 56 32.36 -15.30 2.51
C LEU A 56 31.11 -15.87 3.21
N ARG A 57 30.10 -15.03 3.45
CA ARG A 57 28.86 -15.38 4.18
C ARG A 57 27.68 -14.54 3.70
N HIS A 58 26.49 -15.03 3.90
CA HIS A 58 25.23 -14.32 3.58
C HIS A 58 25.15 -13.85 2.12
N LEU A 59 25.57 -14.71 1.15
CA LEU A 59 25.47 -14.36 -0.27
C LEU A 59 24.03 -13.94 -0.61
N PRO A 60 23.80 -12.70 -1.06
CA PRO A 60 22.46 -12.24 -1.38
C PRO A 60 21.92 -12.97 -2.62
N ASP A 61 20.68 -13.44 -2.56
CA ASP A 61 19.98 -13.94 -3.73
C ASP A 61 19.56 -12.78 -4.65
N ALA A 62 19.84 -12.91 -5.95
CA ALA A 62 19.56 -11.87 -6.92
C ALA A 62 18.05 -11.59 -7.07
N THR A 63 17.20 -12.61 -6.90
CA THR A 63 15.74 -12.46 -6.96
C THR A 63 15.25 -11.70 -5.75
N ALA A 64 15.65 -12.12 -4.55
CA ALA A 64 15.31 -11.43 -3.31
C ALA A 64 15.81 -9.97 -3.30
N MET A 65 17.02 -9.72 -3.81
CA MET A 65 17.55 -8.36 -3.98
C MET A 65 16.71 -7.53 -4.97
N THR A 66 16.26 -8.15 -6.07
CA THR A 66 15.39 -7.50 -7.04
C THR A 66 14.06 -7.10 -6.40
N ASP A 67 13.45 -7.99 -5.61
CA ASP A 67 12.19 -7.73 -4.93
C ASP A 67 12.32 -6.60 -3.91
N ILE A 68 13.38 -6.63 -3.07
CA ILE A 68 13.66 -5.60 -2.07
C ILE A 68 13.91 -4.24 -2.72
N LEU A 69 14.74 -4.20 -3.78
CA LEU A 69 15.09 -2.95 -4.45
C LEU A 69 13.92 -2.42 -5.28
N SER A 70 13.16 -3.30 -5.93
CA SER A 70 11.93 -2.92 -6.63
C SER A 70 10.93 -2.27 -5.66
N ALA A 71 10.72 -2.86 -4.49
CA ALA A 71 9.82 -2.30 -3.48
C ALA A 71 10.29 -0.92 -2.97
N ARG A 72 11.61 -0.70 -2.87
CA ARG A 72 12.16 0.57 -2.37
C ARG A 72 12.25 1.68 -3.42
N PHE A 73 12.46 1.34 -4.68
CA PHE A 73 12.75 2.31 -5.74
C PHE A 73 11.70 2.35 -6.85
N LEU A 74 10.62 1.60 -6.71
CA LEU A 74 9.55 1.42 -7.70
C LEU A 74 8.95 2.76 -8.18
N TYR A 75 9.15 3.83 -7.45
CA TYR A 75 8.47 5.10 -7.64
C TYR A 75 9.38 6.28 -7.97
N ASP A 76 10.70 6.05 -8.10
CA ASP A 76 11.61 7.12 -8.52
C ASP A 76 12.23 6.81 -9.89
N PRO A 77 11.74 7.44 -10.97
CA PRO A 77 12.28 7.25 -12.32
C PRO A 77 13.63 7.96 -12.56
N LYS A 78 14.14 8.72 -11.59
CA LYS A 78 15.33 9.58 -11.79
C LYS A 78 16.65 8.80 -11.85
N PHE A 79 16.69 7.53 -11.43
CA PHE A 79 17.88 6.71 -11.50
C PHE A 79 17.60 5.28 -11.98
N VAL A 80 18.64 4.61 -12.43
CA VAL A 80 18.55 3.25 -12.98
C VAL A 80 19.23 2.28 -12.01
N VAL A 81 18.48 1.28 -11.57
CA VAL A 81 19.04 0.17 -10.79
C VAL A 81 19.23 -1.05 -11.70
N LYS A 82 20.38 -1.70 -11.59
CA LYS A 82 20.68 -2.94 -12.30
C LYS A 82 21.16 -4.00 -11.32
N ILE A 83 20.68 -5.22 -11.47
CA ILE A 83 21.17 -6.39 -10.75
C ILE A 83 21.73 -7.37 -11.79
N ASN A 84 22.98 -7.79 -11.63
CA ASN A 84 23.67 -8.65 -12.59
C ASN A 84 23.59 -8.12 -14.05
N GLY A 85 23.71 -6.78 -14.21
CA GLY A 85 23.61 -6.11 -15.50
C GLY A 85 22.18 -5.93 -16.05
N LYS A 86 21.18 -6.62 -15.50
CA LYS A 86 19.77 -6.48 -15.89
C LYS A 86 19.16 -5.28 -15.19
N ARG A 87 18.53 -4.39 -15.96
CA ARG A 87 17.80 -3.25 -15.42
C ARG A 87 16.57 -3.75 -14.67
N ILE A 88 16.38 -3.25 -13.44
CA ILE A 88 15.10 -3.39 -12.75
C ILE A 88 14.16 -2.39 -13.40
N ASP A 89 13.05 -2.86 -13.94
CA ASP A 89 12.03 -1.99 -14.50
C ASP A 89 11.20 -1.41 -13.37
N LEU A 90 11.53 -0.18 -13.02
CA LEU A 90 10.85 0.60 -11.98
C LEU A 90 9.54 1.24 -12.50
N SER A 91 9.28 1.15 -13.80
CA SER A 91 8.17 1.84 -14.48
C SER A 91 6.89 1.02 -14.59
N GLN A 92 6.81 -0.19 -14.03
CA GLN A 92 5.59 -0.99 -14.07
C GLN A 92 4.55 -0.48 -13.07
N HIS A 93 4.05 0.72 -13.30
CA HIS A 93 2.91 1.33 -12.58
C HIS A 93 1.56 0.63 -12.85
N LYS A 94 1.55 -0.64 -13.19
CA LYS A 94 0.32 -1.39 -13.49
C LYS A 94 -0.64 -1.50 -12.32
N GLY A 95 -0.23 -1.11 -11.12
CA GLY A 95 -1.04 -1.19 -9.92
C GLY A 95 -1.54 0.16 -9.39
N VAL A 96 -1.22 1.29 -10.03
CA VAL A 96 -1.73 2.59 -9.58
C VAL A 96 -3.22 2.66 -9.82
N VAL A 97 -4.00 2.84 -8.75
CA VAL A 97 -5.46 2.91 -8.79
C VAL A 97 -6.00 4.29 -8.43
N PHE A 98 -5.16 5.14 -7.83
CA PHE A 98 -5.54 6.49 -7.44
C PHE A 98 -4.30 7.39 -7.38
N SER A 99 -4.44 8.65 -7.77
CA SER A 99 -3.41 9.69 -7.61
C SER A 99 -4.07 11.04 -7.41
N LYS A 100 -3.61 11.80 -6.41
CA LYS A 100 -4.14 13.13 -6.08
C LYS A 100 -3.05 14.02 -5.51
N GLU A 101 -2.98 15.26 -5.98
CA GLU A 101 -2.18 16.31 -5.36
C GLU A 101 -3.06 17.12 -4.40
N PHE A 102 -2.49 17.49 -3.26
CA PHE A 102 -3.14 18.38 -2.30
C PHE A 102 -2.11 19.17 -1.50
N ILE A 103 -2.58 20.22 -0.86
CA ILE A 103 -1.74 21.13 -0.07
C ILE A 103 -2.23 21.11 1.37
N THR A 104 -1.33 20.97 2.32
CA THR A 104 -1.65 21.00 3.74
C THR A 104 -1.91 22.47 4.22
N PRO A 105 -2.55 22.67 5.37
CA PRO A 105 -2.68 23.98 6.01
C PRO A 105 -1.33 24.68 6.23
N THR A 106 -0.25 23.90 6.42
CA THR A 106 1.13 24.39 6.55
C THR A 106 1.80 24.66 5.20
N LYS A 107 1.04 24.61 4.10
CA LYS A 107 1.47 24.86 2.71
C LYS A 107 2.41 23.81 2.09
N ALA A 108 2.63 22.67 2.72
CA ALA A 108 3.37 21.60 2.10
C ALA A 108 2.54 20.96 0.96
N LYS A 109 3.16 20.80 -0.20
CA LYS A 109 2.56 20.15 -1.38
C LYS A 109 2.81 18.65 -1.31
N LEU A 110 1.77 17.86 -1.39
CA LEU A 110 1.84 16.41 -1.31
C LEU A 110 1.22 15.79 -2.56
N LEU A 111 1.89 14.78 -3.12
CA LEU A 111 1.35 13.88 -4.12
C LEU A 111 1.08 12.53 -3.47
N MET A 112 -0.19 12.17 -3.33
CA MET A 112 -0.62 10.85 -2.89
C MET A 112 -0.84 9.95 -4.10
N THR A 113 -0.27 8.77 -4.07
CA THR A 113 -0.49 7.72 -5.06
C THR A 113 -0.82 6.42 -4.34
N VAL A 114 -1.91 5.76 -4.73
CA VAL A 114 -2.30 4.46 -4.15
C VAL A 114 -2.05 3.36 -5.15
N VAL A 115 -1.40 2.32 -4.67
CA VAL A 115 -1.04 1.13 -5.45
C VAL A 115 -1.78 -0.07 -4.90
N ASP A 116 -2.42 -0.80 -5.79
CA ASP A 116 -3.09 -2.07 -5.51
C ASP A 116 -2.11 -3.22 -5.78
N SER A 117 -1.70 -3.92 -4.73
CA SER A 117 -0.73 -5.02 -4.82
C SER A 117 -1.25 -6.23 -5.60
N GLU A 118 -2.57 -6.42 -5.70
CA GLU A 118 -3.17 -7.48 -6.51
C GLU A 118 -3.03 -7.22 -8.01
N LYS A 119 -2.85 -5.96 -8.40
CA LYS A 119 -2.68 -5.53 -9.80
C LYS A 119 -1.22 -5.36 -10.20
N THR A 120 -0.28 -5.56 -9.28
CA THR A 120 1.16 -5.46 -9.56
C THR A 120 1.74 -6.83 -9.87
N ALA A 121 2.71 -6.88 -10.80
CA ALA A 121 3.43 -8.10 -11.13
C ALA A 121 4.37 -8.57 -10.01
N ALA A 122 4.82 -7.65 -9.16
CA ALA A 122 5.66 -7.92 -7.99
C ALA A 122 4.80 -7.87 -6.73
N LYS A 123 4.79 -8.94 -5.95
CA LYS A 123 4.16 -8.95 -4.63
C LYS A 123 4.95 -8.01 -3.71
N SER A 124 4.50 -6.76 -3.60
CA SER A 124 5.01 -5.87 -2.57
C SER A 124 4.61 -6.42 -1.21
N GLN A 125 5.58 -6.81 -0.41
CA GLN A 125 5.35 -7.27 0.97
C GLN A 125 5.24 -6.11 1.97
N GLN A 126 5.40 -4.87 1.51
CA GLN A 126 5.39 -3.69 2.37
C GLN A 126 4.11 -2.88 2.11
N HIS A 127 3.09 -3.17 2.91
CA HIS A 127 1.86 -2.39 2.93
C HIS A 127 1.96 -1.25 3.93
N GLY A 128 1.21 -0.18 3.70
CA GLY A 128 1.23 1.00 4.56
C GLY A 128 1.41 2.28 3.79
N ILE A 129 1.65 3.35 4.51
CA ILE A 129 2.00 4.65 3.94
C ILE A 129 3.51 4.74 3.84
N ALA A 130 4.01 5.03 2.65
CA ALA A 130 5.41 5.24 2.33
C ALA A 130 5.65 6.71 2.02
N PHE A 131 6.42 7.41 2.85
CA PHE A 131 6.80 8.80 2.61
C PHE A 131 8.09 8.88 1.80
N TRP A 132 8.04 9.62 0.70
CA TRP A 132 9.17 9.89 -0.18
C TRP A 132 9.49 11.36 -0.21
N VAL A 133 10.69 11.71 0.23
CA VAL A 133 11.20 13.08 0.27
C VAL A 133 12.46 13.14 -0.58
N SER A 134 12.54 14.09 -1.49
CA SER A 134 13.69 14.26 -2.41
C SER A 134 14.13 12.96 -3.10
N GLY A 135 13.14 12.13 -3.50
CA GLY A 135 13.38 10.88 -4.20
C GLY A 135 13.90 9.73 -3.32
N ARG A 136 13.82 9.86 -1.98
CA ARG A 136 14.25 8.85 -1.02
C ARG A 136 13.12 8.50 -0.05
N LEU A 137 12.98 7.19 0.23
CA LEU A 137 12.05 6.69 1.22
C LEU A 137 12.51 7.09 2.64
N VAL A 138 11.61 7.66 3.42
CA VAL A 138 11.82 7.99 4.84
C VAL A 138 11.20 6.90 5.71
N GLY A 139 12.01 6.29 6.55
CA GLY A 139 11.59 5.19 7.43
C GLY A 139 11.16 3.94 6.66
N GLN A 140 10.20 3.24 7.23
CA GLN A 140 9.56 2.05 6.64
C GLN A 140 8.07 2.34 6.41
N PRO A 141 7.44 1.80 5.36
CA PRO A 141 6.00 1.90 5.18
C PRO A 141 5.26 1.38 6.41
N SER A 142 4.30 2.16 6.90
CA SER A 142 3.53 1.82 8.09
C SER A 142 2.10 2.36 7.98
N TRP A 143 1.14 1.69 8.61
CA TRP A 143 -0.20 2.23 8.80
C TRP A 143 -0.32 3.09 10.06
N THR A 144 0.79 3.29 10.80
CA THR A 144 0.81 4.12 11.99
C THR A 144 2.03 5.04 11.97
N TYR A 145 1.81 6.34 12.12
CA TYR A 145 2.84 7.35 12.28
C TYR A 145 2.49 8.25 13.46
N GLY A 146 3.43 8.44 14.37
CA GLY A 146 3.17 9.14 15.62
C GLY A 146 2.02 8.50 16.40
N LYS A 147 0.99 9.30 16.68
CA LYS A 147 -0.24 8.85 17.39
C LYS A 147 -1.39 8.52 16.44
N ILE A 148 -1.19 8.62 15.12
CA ILE A 148 -2.25 8.44 14.13
C ILE A 148 -2.15 7.07 13.49
N THR A 149 -3.22 6.29 13.61
CA THR A 149 -3.43 5.04 12.85
C THR A 149 -4.29 5.36 11.62
N PHE A 150 -3.72 5.19 10.44
CA PHE A 150 -4.35 5.47 9.15
C PHE A 150 -5.34 4.39 8.76
N LEU A 151 -4.97 3.13 8.99
CA LEU A 151 -5.80 1.98 8.73
C LEU A 151 -5.40 0.84 9.70
N ASP A 152 -6.39 0.11 10.21
CA ASP A 152 -6.11 -1.08 11.01
C ASP A 152 -5.53 -2.19 10.12
N GLY A 153 -4.33 -2.66 10.44
CA GLY A 153 -3.61 -3.68 9.67
C GLY A 153 -4.34 -5.03 9.55
N ARG A 154 -5.42 -5.26 10.30
CA ARG A 154 -6.27 -6.45 10.20
C ARG A 154 -7.21 -6.39 9.00
N PHE A 155 -7.55 -5.19 8.49
CA PHE A 155 -8.41 -5.05 7.32
C PHE A 155 -7.75 -5.60 6.05
N LYS A 156 -8.55 -6.21 5.17
CA LYS A 156 -8.07 -6.67 3.85
C LYS A 156 -7.44 -5.54 3.04
N ALA A 157 -8.02 -4.35 3.09
CA ALA A 157 -7.49 -3.16 2.42
C ALA A 157 -6.07 -2.80 2.89
N ALA A 158 -5.76 -2.97 4.19
CA ALA A 158 -4.43 -2.72 4.73
C ALA A 158 -3.36 -3.69 4.20
N LYS A 159 -3.78 -4.88 3.78
CA LYS A 159 -2.91 -5.92 3.19
C LYS A 159 -2.86 -5.85 1.66
N ARG A 160 -3.71 -5.03 1.06
CA ARG A 160 -3.85 -4.90 -0.39
C ARG A 160 -3.21 -3.62 -0.92
N TYR A 161 -3.38 -2.51 -0.21
CA TYR A 161 -2.96 -1.20 -0.70
C TYR A 161 -1.65 -0.73 -0.08
N THR A 162 -0.86 -0.02 -0.88
CA THR A 162 0.27 0.79 -0.45
C THR A 162 -0.01 2.23 -0.85
N VAL A 163 0.08 3.16 0.09
CA VAL A 163 -0.09 4.59 -0.15
C VAL A 163 1.27 5.25 -0.18
N ILE A 164 1.57 5.94 -1.25
CA ILE A 164 2.84 6.64 -1.44
C ILE A 164 2.55 8.13 -1.35
N ILE A 165 3.25 8.80 -0.44
CA ILE A 165 3.21 10.24 -0.28
C ILE A 165 4.56 10.80 -0.73
N LYS A 166 4.56 11.64 -1.75
CA LYS A 166 5.76 12.35 -2.22
C LYS A 166 5.66 13.82 -1.90
N SER A 167 6.73 14.37 -1.32
CA SER A 167 6.86 15.80 -1.08
C SER A 167 8.31 16.16 -0.82
N ASP A 168 8.82 17.18 -1.52
CA ASP A 168 10.15 17.73 -1.23
C ASP A 168 10.07 18.79 -0.11
N ASP A 169 8.88 19.33 0.17
CA ASP A 169 8.64 20.33 1.20
C ASP A 169 8.80 19.79 2.64
N LEU A 170 8.97 18.48 2.80
CA LEU A 170 9.14 17.81 4.11
C LEU A 170 10.61 17.54 4.46
N ILE A 171 11.57 18.05 3.67
CA ILE A 171 12.99 17.70 3.85
C ILE A 171 13.54 18.13 5.22
N ASP A 172 13.09 19.28 5.73
CA ASP A 172 13.54 19.83 7.01
C ASP A 172 12.99 19.06 8.23
N ASP A 173 11.93 18.27 8.02
CA ASP A 173 11.33 17.41 9.05
C ASP A 173 11.91 16.00 9.06
N VAL A 174 12.77 15.63 8.10
CA VAL A 174 13.37 14.28 8.03
C VAL A 174 14.49 14.15 9.05
N LEU A 175 14.50 13.06 9.81
CA LEU A 175 15.60 12.73 10.72
C LEU A 175 16.91 12.54 9.94
N PRO A 176 18.07 12.92 10.51
CA PRO A 176 19.37 12.85 9.82
C PRO A 176 19.73 11.45 9.30
N ASP A 177 19.27 10.40 9.96
CA ASP A 177 19.49 8.99 9.58
C ASP A 177 18.42 8.44 8.61
N TRP A 178 17.42 9.26 8.25
CA TRP A 178 16.28 8.88 7.40
C TRP A 178 15.39 7.79 7.98
N SER A 179 15.46 7.54 9.26
CA SER A 179 14.64 6.54 9.95
C SER A 179 13.18 6.97 10.15
N GLY A 180 12.88 8.26 10.01
CA GLY A 180 11.55 8.82 10.21
C GLY A 180 11.56 10.35 10.14
N PHE A 181 10.54 10.95 10.73
CA PHE A 181 10.38 12.40 10.83
C PHE A 181 10.50 12.87 12.28
N ILE A 182 10.89 14.13 12.45
CA ILE A 182 10.81 14.81 13.74
C ILE A 182 9.34 15.08 14.12
N ASP A 183 9.07 15.16 15.40
CA ASP A 183 7.76 15.61 15.89
C ASP A 183 7.63 17.12 15.69
N SER A 184 6.89 17.54 14.66
CA SER A 184 6.65 18.94 14.32
C SER A 184 5.18 19.20 14.02
N ALA A 185 4.75 20.45 14.17
CA ALA A 185 3.40 20.87 13.80
C ALA A 185 3.11 20.67 12.29
N GLN A 186 4.15 20.76 11.46
CA GLN A 186 4.05 20.47 10.03
C GLN A 186 3.72 18.99 9.81
N MET A 187 4.46 18.07 10.44
CA MET A 187 4.22 16.63 10.29
C MET A 187 2.88 16.19 10.88
N GLU A 188 2.46 16.77 12.01
CA GLU A 188 1.12 16.54 12.56
C GLU A 188 0.02 16.94 11.56
N SER A 189 0.14 18.13 10.95
CA SER A 189 -0.77 18.59 9.90
C SER A 189 -0.76 17.66 8.67
N VAL A 190 0.41 17.21 8.25
CA VAL A 190 0.58 16.25 7.13
C VAL A 190 -0.14 14.95 7.43
N TYR A 191 0.07 14.37 8.61
CA TYR A 191 -0.56 13.11 8.99
C TYR A 191 -2.08 13.21 9.03
N HIS A 192 -2.64 14.30 9.54
CA HIS A 192 -4.09 14.53 9.53
C HIS A 192 -4.65 14.66 8.11
N CYS A 193 -3.98 15.42 7.23
CA CYS A 193 -4.42 15.56 5.85
C CYS A 193 -4.36 14.23 5.10
N VAL A 194 -3.25 13.48 5.23
CA VAL A 194 -3.08 12.17 4.61
C VAL A 194 -4.13 11.19 5.15
N LYS A 195 -4.44 11.23 6.47
CA LYS A 195 -5.49 10.40 7.07
C LYS A 195 -6.85 10.65 6.40
N ALA A 196 -7.24 11.91 6.26
CA ALA A 196 -8.51 12.27 5.63
C ALA A 196 -8.59 11.76 4.18
N GLU A 197 -7.51 11.91 3.40
CA GLU A 197 -7.46 11.43 2.01
C GLU A 197 -7.49 9.89 1.92
N VAL A 198 -6.78 9.20 2.80
CA VAL A 198 -6.81 7.72 2.89
C VAL A 198 -8.22 7.24 3.26
N ASP A 199 -8.86 7.86 4.24
CA ASP A 199 -10.23 7.49 4.63
C ASP A 199 -11.22 7.68 3.48
N GLN A 200 -11.09 8.78 2.74
CA GLN A 200 -11.94 9.04 1.56
C GLN A 200 -11.70 8.00 0.47
N PHE A 201 -10.44 7.65 0.19
CA PHE A 201 -10.10 6.60 -0.78
C PHE A 201 -10.67 5.24 -0.36
N ILE A 202 -10.42 4.81 0.87
CA ILE A 202 -10.91 3.52 1.38
C ILE A 202 -12.44 3.46 1.34
N LYS A 203 -13.11 4.54 1.74
CA LYS A 203 -14.57 4.64 1.66
C LYS A 203 -15.07 4.47 0.21
N SER A 204 -14.42 5.10 -0.76
CA SER A 204 -14.81 4.98 -2.17
C SER A 204 -14.62 3.57 -2.72
N VAL A 205 -13.52 2.90 -2.36
CA VAL A 205 -13.24 1.50 -2.74
C VAL A 205 -14.26 0.55 -2.10
N MET A 206 -14.57 0.75 -0.81
CA MET A 206 -15.57 -0.06 -0.12
C MET A 206 -16.95 0.12 -0.73
N GLN A 207 -17.36 1.35 -1.06
CA GLN A 207 -18.64 1.60 -1.73
C GLN A 207 -18.73 0.93 -3.11
N SER A 208 -17.65 0.98 -3.90
CA SER A 208 -17.58 0.29 -5.20
C SER A 208 -17.72 -1.22 -5.04
N HIS A 209 -16.99 -1.79 -4.09
CA HIS A 209 -17.05 -3.22 -3.80
C HIS A 209 -18.44 -3.65 -3.30
N LEU A 210 -19.06 -2.87 -2.41
CA LEU A 210 -20.41 -3.14 -1.94
C LEU A 210 -21.44 -3.04 -3.08
N SER A 211 -21.25 -2.10 -4.01
CA SER A 211 -22.13 -1.99 -5.19
C SER A 211 -22.02 -3.21 -6.10
N GLU A 212 -20.82 -3.75 -6.29
CA GLU A 212 -20.61 -4.99 -7.03
C GLU A 212 -21.30 -6.17 -6.34
N ILE A 213 -21.10 -6.34 -5.03
CA ILE A 213 -21.75 -7.40 -4.24
C ILE A 213 -23.28 -7.29 -4.31
N ARG A 214 -23.84 -6.07 -4.19
CA ARG A 214 -25.28 -5.82 -4.31
C ARG A 214 -25.82 -6.27 -5.67
N LEU A 215 -25.11 -5.90 -6.75
CA LEU A 215 -25.53 -6.26 -8.11
C LEU A 215 -25.47 -7.77 -8.34
N ASP A 216 -24.44 -8.44 -7.86
CA ASP A 216 -24.30 -9.90 -7.98
C ASP A 216 -25.41 -10.62 -7.21
N VAL A 217 -25.67 -10.26 -5.95
CA VAL A 217 -26.74 -10.85 -5.15
C VAL A 217 -28.11 -10.61 -5.78
N ILE A 218 -28.41 -9.39 -6.26
CA ILE A 218 -29.68 -9.08 -6.94
C ILE A 218 -29.83 -9.93 -8.20
N LYS A 219 -28.75 -10.15 -8.94
CA LYS A 219 -28.74 -10.97 -10.15
C LYS A 219 -29.03 -12.44 -9.84
N ASP A 220 -28.42 -12.97 -8.76
CA ASP A 220 -28.57 -14.37 -8.34
C ASP A 220 -29.99 -14.67 -7.85
N VAL A 221 -30.64 -13.73 -7.15
CA VAL A 221 -32.00 -13.89 -6.62
C VAL A 221 -33.09 -13.32 -7.55
N ARG A 222 -32.77 -12.96 -8.78
CA ARG A 222 -33.65 -12.24 -9.69
C ARG A 222 -34.99 -12.95 -9.92
N ASP A 223 -34.93 -14.25 -10.23
CA ASP A 223 -36.12 -15.04 -10.52
C ASP A 223 -37.07 -15.10 -9.32
N GLU A 224 -36.50 -15.11 -8.11
CA GLU A 224 -37.29 -15.11 -6.88
C GLU A 224 -37.90 -13.72 -6.60
N LEU A 225 -37.14 -12.65 -6.86
CA LEU A 225 -37.64 -11.27 -6.74
C LEU A 225 -38.83 -11.02 -7.68
N GLU A 226 -38.82 -11.55 -8.88
CA GLU A 226 -39.89 -11.41 -9.86
C GLU A 226 -41.23 -12.07 -9.39
N THR A 227 -41.15 -13.01 -8.44
CA THR A 227 -42.35 -13.63 -7.83
C THR A 227 -43.01 -12.73 -6.78
N LEU A 228 -42.32 -11.71 -6.28
CA LEU A 228 -42.81 -10.76 -5.29
C LEU A 228 -43.61 -9.62 -5.97
N ASN A 229 -44.51 -9.01 -5.22
CA ASN A 229 -45.16 -7.78 -5.65
C ASN A 229 -44.18 -6.58 -5.57
N VAL A 230 -44.54 -5.45 -6.16
CA VAL A 230 -43.72 -4.23 -6.23
C VAL A 230 -43.27 -3.76 -4.83
N THR A 231 -44.11 -3.89 -3.82
CA THR A 231 -43.80 -3.50 -2.44
C THR A 231 -42.76 -4.45 -1.85
N GLY A 232 -42.90 -5.76 -2.04
CA GLY A 232 -41.89 -6.75 -1.61
C GLY A 232 -40.55 -6.53 -2.28
N GLN A 233 -40.53 -6.29 -3.59
CA GLN A 233 -39.26 -5.97 -4.30
C GLN A 233 -38.58 -4.73 -3.74
N ARG A 234 -39.35 -3.66 -3.44
CA ARG A 234 -38.82 -2.44 -2.80
C ARG A 234 -38.25 -2.73 -1.41
N ASN A 235 -38.95 -3.53 -0.60
CA ASN A 235 -38.52 -3.90 0.73
C ASN A 235 -37.17 -4.66 0.68
N ILE A 236 -37.03 -5.60 -0.26
CA ILE A 236 -35.75 -6.32 -0.45
C ILE A 236 -34.64 -5.37 -0.89
N SER A 237 -34.88 -4.46 -1.83
CA SER A 237 -33.88 -3.49 -2.25
C SER A 237 -33.44 -2.59 -1.10
N ALA A 238 -34.37 -2.07 -0.32
CA ALA A 238 -34.07 -1.25 0.87
C ALA A 238 -33.33 -2.04 1.95
N PHE A 239 -33.65 -3.31 2.12
CA PHE A 239 -32.94 -4.22 3.03
C PHE A 239 -31.48 -4.42 2.61
N ILE A 240 -31.24 -4.72 1.32
CA ILE A 240 -29.90 -4.87 0.77
C ILE A 240 -29.05 -3.61 0.99
N GLU A 241 -29.60 -2.43 0.66
CA GLU A 241 -28.93 -1.16 0.88
C GLU A 241 -28.57 -0.96 2.35
N LYS A 242 -29.55 -1.11 3.23
CA LYS A 242 -29.35 -0.89 4.67
C LYS A 242 -28.34 -1.86 5.27
N VAL A 243 -28.43 -3.16 4.98
CA VAL A 243 -27.50 -4.16 5.51
C VAL A 243 -26.08 -3.93 5.06
N THR A 244 -25.90 -3.52 3.79
CA THR A 244 -24.56 -3.24 3.25
C THR A 244 -24.00 -1.91 3.75
N ASP A 245 -24.82 -0.89 3.99
CA ASP A 245 -24.39 0.40 4.56
C ASP A 245 -23.98 0.24 6.03
N ASP A 246 -24.74 -0.53 6.80
CA ASP A 246 -24.47 -0.80 8.21
C ASP A 246 -23.27 -1.78 8.40
N ASN A 247 -22.98 -2.64 7.40
CA ASN A 247 -21.93 -3.65 7.45
C ASN A 247 -21.03 -3.59 6.20
N PRO A 248 -20.14 -2.62 6.08
CA PRO A 248 -19.29 -2.44 4.90
C PRO A 248 -18.30 -3.58 4.64
N VAL A 249 -18.18 -4.55 5.54
CA VAL A 249 -17.29 -5.73 5.44
C VAL A 249 -18.07 -7.01 5.16
N ILE A 250 -19.35 -6.90 4.79
CA ILE A 250 -20.22 -8.05 4.53
C ILE A 250 -19.66 -8.91 3.38
N THR A 251 -19.75 -10.24 3.56
CA THR A 251 -19.38 -11.17 2.48
C THR A 251 -20.56 -11.42 1.53
N PRO A 252 -20.31 -11.71 0.23
CA PRO A 252 -21.37 -12.05 -0.72
C PRO A 252 -22.28 -13.17 -0.23
N ASP A 253 -21.70 -14.26 0.30
CA ASP A 253 -22.45 -15.42 0.79
C ASP A 253 -23.41 -15.08 1.93
N TYR A 254 -22.93 -14.25 2.88
CA TYR A 254 -23.77 -13.80 4.00
C TYR A 254 -24.91 -12.91 3.52
N LEU A 255 -24.64 -11.95 2.62
CA LEU A 255 -25.67 -11.09 2.06
C LEU A 255 -26.70 -11.89 1.29
N HIS A 256 -26.25 -12.87 0.47
CA HIS A 256 -27.13 -13.75 -0.28
C HIS A 256 -28.08 -14.51 0.64
N SER A 257 -27.56 -15.19 1.67
CA SER A 257 -28.38 -15.91 2.65
C SER A 257 -29.36 -15.02 3.41
N ALA A 258 -28.96 -13.80 3.76
CA ALA A 258 -29.83 -12.81 4.42
C ALA A 258 -30.96 -12.35 3.49
N VAL A 259 -30.68 -12.17 2.19
CA VAL A 259 -31.68 -11.77 1.19
C VAL A 259 -32.66 -12.92 0.92
N GLU A 260 -32.21 -14.17 0.79
CA GLU A 260 -33.10 -15.34 0.65
C GLU A 260 -34.05 -15.48 1.85
N ALA A 261 -33.54 -15.29 3.07
CA ALA A 261 -34.37 -15.30 4.27
C ALA A 261 -35.44 -14.19 4.23
N MET A 262 -35.06 -13.00 3.81
CA MET A 262 -36.00 -11.86 3.70
C MET A 262 -37.05 -12.08 2.60
N ILE A 263 -36.67 -12.67 1.46
CA ILE A 263 -37.61 -13.06 0.39
C ILE A 263 -38.62 -14.10 0.94
N SER A 264 -38.17 -15.06 1.72
CA SER A 264 -39.03 -16.05 2.35
C SER A 264 -40.05 -15.41 3.29
N ILE A 265 -39.64 -14.41 4.06
CA ILE A 265 -40.54 -13.63 4.94
C ILE A 265 -41.59 -12.86 4.13
N GLU A 266 -41.18 -12.21 3.06
CA GLU A 266 -42.11 -11.46 2.20
C GLU A 266 -43.11 -12.39 1.48
N LYS A 267 -42.69 -13.58 1.07
CA LYS A 267 -43.58 -14.64 0.54
C LYS A 267 -44.61 -15.11 1.58
N ALA A 268 -44.18 -15.31 2.83
CA ALA A 268 -45.04 -15.71 3.94
C ALA A 268 -46.11 -14.65 4.27
N LYS A 269 -45.73 -13.38 4.33
CA LYS A 269 -46.70 -12.25 4.52
C LYS A 269 -47.74 -12.21 3.45
N LYS A 270 -47.38 -12.49 2.18
CA LYS A 270 -48.34 -12.56 1.07
C LYS A 270 -49.32 -13.73 1.26
N GLY A 271 -48.85 -14.86 1.76
CA GLY A 271 -49.68 -16.02 2.11
C GLY A 271 -50.68 -15.72 3.23
N GLU A 272 -50.24 -15.08 4.30
CA GLU A 272 -51.11 -14.66 5.42
C GLU A 272 -52.18 -13.67 4.97
N LEU A 273 -51.85 -12.70 4.09
CA LEU A 273 -52.79 -11.76 3.54
C LEU A 273 -53.86 -12.43 2.70
N LEU A 274 -53.44 -13.42 1.85
CA LEU A 274 -54.37 -14.21 1.06
C LEU A 274 -55.29 -15.08 1.94
N LEU A 275 -54.77 -15.71 2.97
CA LEU A 275 -55.55 -16.50 3.93
C LEU A 275 -56.52 -15.62 4.73
N SER A 276 -56.10 -14.42 5.12
CA SER A 276 -56.97 -13.45 5.78
C SER A 276 -58.09 -12.97 4.84
N GLN A 277 -57.83 -12.74 3.57
CA GLN A 277 -58.84 -12.39 2.57
C GLN A 277 -59.82 -13.54 2.28
N LEU A 278 -59.29 -14.77 2.17
CA LEU A 278 -60.15 -15.95 1.99
C LEU A 278 -61.00 -16.24 3.22
N GLY A 279 -60.49 -15.99 4.43
CA GLY A 279 -61.23 -16.14 5.69
C GLY A 279 -62.34 -15.09 5.87
N GLN A 280 -62.27 -13.99 5.13
CA GLN A 280 -63.34 -12.96 5.09
C GLN A 280 -64.44 -13.22 4.02
N MET A 281 -64.16 -14.18 3.14
CA MET A 281 -65.17 -14.66 2.16
C MET A 281 -66.01 -15.72 2.84
N THR A 282 -67.03 -15.33 3.62
CA THR A 282 -68.06 -16.24 4.12
C THR A 282 -68.89 -16.76 2.94
N PRO A 283 -69.09 -18.06 2.83
CA PRO A 283 -70.07 -18.56 1.88
C PRO A 283 -71.47 -18.14 2.35
N ASP A 284 -72.22 -17.48 1.47
CA ASP A 284 -73.70 -17.29 1.64
C ASP A 284 -74.40 -18.65 1.59
#